data_398cd94263a07d0660edcb6055961629
#
_entry.id   398cd94263a07d0660edcb6055961629
#
_cell.length_a   1.000
_cell.length_b   1.000
_cell.length_c   1.000
_cell.angle_alpha   90.00
_cell.angle_beta   90.00
_cell.angle_gamma   90.00
#
_symmetry.space_group_name_H-M   'P 1'
#
loop_
_entity.id
_entity.type
_entity.pdbx_description
1 polymer ?
#
loop_
_entity_poly.entity_id
_entity_poly.type
_entity_poly.pdbx_seq_one_letter_code
_entity_poly.pdbx_strand_id
1 'polypeptide(L)'
;MGCTLVIDTSFGSTVGIVGREPIVETDSRTHVEKLQVNIARAVEEAGFPASDIATVIVGTGPAPFTGLRAGIVTAKALAFATGATLIGHNVLESQVQWNLIRRGKAGTLGDTHKCHVLTLAVNDARRKQLYFALYSDPLVGDPDGETVATALIDMDIDYPASIAQRVNDAVHTYRDGLMPEDSNVDVVVDVVGHGAHKYADALGAIEQLGDITDESVLDQGEQGLAIFATDAELVANRNPDTPVEPLYLRRPDAEVPNPLKHVLGHAGADKA
;
A
#
# COMPACT_ATOMS: atom_id res chain seq x y z
N MET A 1 -3.48 24.50 16.45
CA MET A 1 -4.10 23.29 15.87
C MET A 1 -2.97 22.44 15.34
N GLY A 2 -2.88 21.18 15.75
CA GLY A 2 -1.80 20.30 15.27
C GLY A 2 -2.03 19.88 13.82
N CYS A 3 -0.93 19.51 13.12
CA CYS A 3 -0.99 18.98 11.76
C CYS A 3 -0.72 17.46 11.75
N THR A 4 -1.17 16.80 10.68
CA THR A 4 -0.91 15.39 10.41
C THR A 4 0.14 15.27 9.30
N LEU A 5 1.25 14.60 9.61
CA LEU A 5 2.32 14.27 8.66
C LEU A 5 2.15 12.84 8.17
N VAL A 6 2.19 12.63 6.87
CA VAL A 6 2.23 11.31 6.24
C VAL A 6 3.62 11.02 5.72
N ILE A 7 4.12 9.82 5.94
CA ILE A 7 5.40 9.30 5.45
C ILE A 7 5.15 7.93 4.82
N ASP A 8 5.40 7.78 3.54
CA ASP A 8 5.43 6.47 2.90
C ASP A 8 6.74 6.22 2.16
N THR A 9 7.20 4.98 2.19
CA THR A 9 8.42 4.54 1.50
C THR A 9 8.24 3.20 0.79
N SER A 10 7.00 2.90 0.42
CA SER A 10 6.62 1.64 -0.23
C SER A 10 7.01 1.61 -1.71
N PHE A 11 6.94 2.75 -2.38
CA PHE A 11 7.36 2.93 -3.77
C PHE A 11 8.03 4.30 -3.94
N GLY A 12 9.37 4.35 -3.87
CA GLY A 12 10.05 5.63 -3.66
C GLY A 12 9.78 6.19 -2.26
N SER A 13 9.55 7.50 -2.14
CA SER A 13 9.01 8.08 -0.92
C SER A 13 8.01 9.19 -1.20
N THR A 14 6.92 9.21 -0.45
CA THR A 14 5.92 10.27 -0.43
C THR A 14 5.85 10.84 0.97
N VAL A 15 6.03 12.14 1.11
CA VAL A 15 6.03 12.85 2.39
C VAL A 15 5.21 14.12 2.26
N GLY A 16 4.27 14.35 3.17
CA GLY A 16 3.47 15.59 3.12
C GLY A 16 2.64 15.82 4.36
N ILE A 17 2.22 17.07 4.54
CA ILE A 17 1.24 17.46 5.52
C ILE A 17 -0.15 17.36 4.88
N VAL A 18 -1.09 16.71 5.56
CA VAL A 18 -2.47 16.57 5.07
C VAL A 18 -3.07 17.95 4.77
N GLY A 19 -3.68 18.08 3.60
CA GLY A 19 -4.18 19.38 3.09
C GLY A 19 -3.10 20.22 2.40
N ARG A 20 -1.99 19.60 2.01
CA ARG A 20 -0.92 20.21 1.19
C ARG A 20 -0.42 19.21 0.17
N GLU A 21 0.19 19.74 -0.91
CA GLU A 21 0.82 18.90 -1.94
C GLU A 21 2.01 18.15 -1.34
N PRO A 22 2.10 16.82 -1.49
CA PRO A 22 3.23 16.04 -0.97
C PRO A 22 4.49 16.22 -1.79
N ILE A 23 5.64 15.95 -1.16
CA ILE A 23 6.92 15.82 -1.82
C ILE A 23 7.10 14.34 -2.18
N VAL A 24 7.22 14.06 -3.49
CA VAL A 24 7.40 12.71 -4.02
C VAL A 24 8.81 12.54 -4.56
N GLU A 25 9.50 11.47 -4.16
CA GLU A 25 10.81 11.07 -4.68
C GLU A 25 10.71 9.66 -5.24
N THR A 26 10.77 9.54 -6.55
CA THR A 26 10.61 8.26 -7.26
C THR A 26 11.93 7.51 -7.49
N ASP A 27 13.09 8.16 -7.34
CA ASP A 27 14.39 7.49 -7.48
C ASP A 27 14.65 6.56 -6.29
N SER A 28 14.50 5.26 -6.54
CA SER A 28 14.68 4.21 -5.54
C SER A 28 16.11 4.11 -4.96
N ARG A 29 17.09 4.87 -5.48
CA ARG A 29 18.46 4.91 -4.96
C ARG A 29 18.67 6.02 -3.97
N THR A 30 17.90 7.10 -4.07
CA THR A 30 18.10 8.33 -3.28
C THR A 30 16.95 8.64 -2.31
N HIS A 31 15.78 8.00 -2.48
CA HIS A 31 14.58 8.31 -1.68
C HIS A 31 14.80 8.16 -0.16
N VAL A 32 15.61 7.19 0.28
CA VAL A 32 15.93 7.00 1.71
C VAL A 32 16.86 8.11 2.20
N GLU A 33 17.87 8.49 1.41
CA GLU A 33 18.83 9.54 1.78
C GLU A 33 18.17 10.91 1.87
N LYS A 34 17.20 11.17 0.99
CA LYS A 34 16.44 12.44 0.95
C LYS A 34 15.29 12.49 1.94
N LEU A 35 14.91 11.38 2.57
CA LEU A 35 13.69 11.28 3.37
C LEU A 35 13.62 12.36 4.46
N GLN A 36 14.67 12.54 5.25
CA GLN A 36 14.69 13.53 6.33
C GLN A 36 14.63 14.96 5.81
N VAL A 37 15.32 15.25 4.69
CA VAL A 37 15.27 16.57 4.04
C VAL A 37 13.88 16.86 3.50
N ASN A 38 13.23 15.88 2.90
CA ASN A 38 11.87 16.01 2.37
C ASN A 38 10.84 16.19 3.51
N ILE A 39 11.01 15.52 4.64
CA ILE A 39 10.16 15.73 5.83
C ILE A 39 10.29 17.18 6.34
N ALA A 40 11.53 17.66 6.55
CA ALA A 40 11.77 19.00 7.00
C ALA A 40 11.16 20.04 6.06
N ARG A 41 11.34 19.83 4.75
CA ARG A 41 10.81 20.72 3.70
C ARG A 41 9.28 20.71 3.65
N ALA A 42 8.64 19.52 3.77
CA ALA A 42 7.18 19.42 3.77
C ALA A 42 6.55 20.17 4.95
N VAL A 43 7.17 20.10 6.13
CA VAL A 43 6.71 20.80 7.33
C VAL A 43 6.91 22.32 7.18
N GLU A 44 8.09 22.75 6.68
CA GLU A 44 8.41 24.16 6.45
C GLU A 44 7.50 24.81 5.41
N GLU A 45 7.32 24.14 4.23
CA GLU A 45 6.46 24.65 3.14
C GLU A 45 4.99 24.70 3.56
N ALA A 46 4.56 23.83 4.48
CA ALA A 46 3.21 23.87 5.05
C ALA A 46 3.03 24.99 6.09
N GLY A 47 4.11 25.64 6.54
CA GLY A 47 4.09 26.76 7.48
C GLY A 47 3.90 26.35 8.94
N PHE A 48 4.20 25.11 9.32
CA PHE A 48 4.12 24.61 10.68
C PHE A 48 5.50 24.47 11.31
N PRO A 49 5.68 24.75 12.60
CA PRO A 49 6.84 24.29 13.35
C PRO A 49 6.72 22.77 13.60
N ALA A 50 7.84 22.06 13.70
CA ALA A 50 7.84 20.63 13.95
C ALA A 50 7.10 20.22 15.26
N SER A 51 7.03 21.13 16.22
CA SER A 51 6.28 20.94 17.48
C SER A 51 4.76 20.85 17.29
N ASP A 52 4.24 21.30 16.16
CA ASP A 52 2.82 21.27 15.86
C ASP A 52 2.37 19.98 15.15
N ILE A 53 3.30 19.07 14.89
CA ILE A 53 2.97 17.74 14.39
C ILE A 53 2.26 16.97 15.51
N ALA A 54 0.94 16.82 15.39
CA ALA A 54 0.11 16.11 16.35
C ALA A 54 -0.04 14.62 16.02
N THR A 55 0.01 14.27 14.73
CA THR A 55 -0.08 12.89 14.25
C THR A 55 0.97 12.63 13.17
N VAL A 56 1.61 11.48 13.25
CA VAL A 56 2.48 10.92 12.20
C VAL A 56 1.83 9.64 11.71
N ILE A 57 1.47 9.60 10.42
CA ILE A 57 0.97 8.41 9.75
C ILE A 57 2.07 7.85 8.87
N VAL A 58 2.35 6.56 9.00
CA VAL A 58 3.41 5.92 8.21
C VAL A 58 2.90 4.70 7.46
N GLY A 59 3.29 4.60 6.18
CA GLY A 59 3.07 3.41 5.38
C GLY A 59 3.84 2.22 5.95
N THR A 60 3.11 1.16 6.31
CA THR A 60 3.70 -0.10 6.84
C THR A 60 4.06 -1.09 5.74
N GLY A 61 3.88 -0.72 4.49
CA GLY A 61 4.09 -1.57 3.31
C GLY A 61 2.78 -2.23 2.84
N PRO A 62 2.87 -3.32 2.08
CA PRO A 62 4.08 -4.11 1.80
C PRO A 62 5.06 -3.42 0.84
N ALA A 63 6.35 -3.59 1.10
CA ALA A 63 7.41 -2.94 0.32
C ALA A 63 8.77 -3.65 0.47
N PRO A 64 9.77 -3.29 -0.37
CA PRO A 64 11.14 -3.74 -0.18
C PRO A 64 11.72 -3.31 1.17
N PHE A 65 12.44 -4.24 1.80
CA PHE A 65 12.90 -4.18 3.19
C PHE A 65 13.59 -2.86 3.63
N THR A 66 14.53 -2.35 2.83
CA THR A 66 15.37 -1.21 3.24
C THR A 66 14.58 0.09 3.34
N GLY A 67 13.80 0.40 2.30
CA GLY A 67 12.97 1.62 2.26
C GLY A 67 11.92 1.61 3.37
N LEU A 68 11.19 0.50 3.49
CA LEU A 68 10.14 0.34 4.49
C LEU A 68 10.65 0.57 5.93
N ARG A 69 11.81 0.00 6.28
CA ARG A 69 12.41 0.23 7.60
C ARG A 69 12.82 1.67 7.81
N ALA A 70 13.40 2.31 6.81
CA ALA A 70 13.82 3.70 6.92
C ALA A 70 12.61 4.62 7.22
N GLY A 71 11.49 4.44 6.51
CA GLY A 71 10.25 5.18 6.74
C GLY A 71 9.73 5.00 8.17
N ILE A 72 9.54 3.74 8.59
CA ILE A 72 8.97 3.42 9.90
C ILE A 72 9.87 3.89 11.04
N VAL A 73 11.18 3.69 10.96
CA VAL A 73 12.13 4.14 12.00
C VAL A 73 12.13 5.66 12.10
N THR A 74 12.11 6.37 10.96
CA THR A 74 12.03 7.83 10.94
C THR A 74 10.73 8.33 11.55
N ALA A 75 9.59 7.72 11.22
CA ALA A 75 8.29 8.07 11.78
C ALA A 75 8.25 7.83 13.30
N LYS A 76 8.74 6.69 13.79
CA LYS A 76 8.83 6.39 15.22
C LYS A 76 9.71 7.39 15.97
N ALA A 77 10.86 7.75 15.40
CA ALA A 77 11.77 8.71 16.02
C ALA A 77 11.16 10.11 16.07
N LEU A 78 10.48 10.53 14.99
CA LEU A 78 9.81 11.83 14.93
C LEU A 78 8.63 11.91 15.91
N ALA A 79 7.77 10.90 15.93
CA ALA A 79 6.65 10.83 16.87
C ALA A 79 7.12 10.86 18.32
N PHE A 80 8.19 10.15 18.64
CA PHE A 80 8.81 10.19 19.97
C PHE A 80 9.35 11.59 20.33
N ALA A 81 10.02 12.25 19.38
CA ALA A 81 10.63 13.57 19.62
C ALA A 81 9.59 14.69 19.75
N THR A 82 8.47 14.60 19.04
CA THR A 82 7.40 15.62 19.03
C THR A 82 6.27 15.33 20.04
N GLY A 83 6.18 14.11 20.54
CA GLY A 83 5.04 13.63 21.33
C GLY A 83 3.78 13.37 20.49
N ALA A 84 3.94 13.25 19.15
CA ALA A 84 2.84 13.00 18.23
C ALA A 84 2.29 11.58 18.35
N THR A 85 1.00 11.40 18.06
CA THR A 85 0.41 10.07 17.87
C THR A 85 1.00 9.43 16.63
N LEU A 86 1.41 8.15 16.72
CA LEU A 86 1.93 7.39 15.59
C LEU A 86 0.89 6.36 15.11
N ILE A 87 0.56 6.41 13.84
CA ILE A 87 -0.37 5.50 13.19
C ILE A 87 0.35 4.80 12.03
N GLY A 88 0.24 3.47 11.96
CA GLY A 88 0.69 2.69 10.81
C GLY A 88 -0.46 2.27 9.92
N HIS A 89 -0.29 2.35 8.61
CA HIS A 89 -1.31 1.89 7.67
C HIS A 89 -0.70 1.16 6.48
N ASN A 90 -1.36 0.11 5.99
CA ASN A 90 -0.89 -0.58 4.80
C ASN A 90 -1.30 0.19 3.52
N VAL A 91 -0.41 0.19 2.53
CA VAL A 91 -0.62 0.99 1.32
C VAL A 91 -1.56 0.34 0.30
N LEU A 92 -1.89 -0.94 0.46
CA LEU A 92 -2.79 -1.65 -0.45
C LEU A 92 -4.26 -1.37 -0.13
N GLU A 93 -4.61 -1.22 1.15
CA GLU A 93 -5.99 -1.02 1.58
C GLU A 93 -6.58 0.29 1.06
N SER A 94 -5.84 1.38 1.16
CA SER A 94 -6.30 2.69 0.67
C SER A 94 -6.48 2.77 -0.86
N GLN A 95 -5.98 1.79 -1.62
CA GLN A 95 -6.26 1.70 -3.06
C GLN A 95 -7.76 1.50 -3.34
N VAL A 96 -8.47 0.85 -2.43
CA VAL A 96 -9.91 0.58 -2.57
C VAL A 96 -10.70 1.88 -2.62
N GLN A 97 -10.51 2.74 -1.62
CA GLN A 97 -11.20 4.01 -1.53
C GLN A 97 -10.86 4.92 -2.73
N TRP A 98 -9.59 4.95 -3.12
CA TRP A 98 -9.20 5.70 -4.30
C TRP A 98 -9.82 5.15 -5.58
N ASN A 99 -9.87 3.83 -5.77
CA ASN A 99 -10.50 3.20 -6.93
C ASN A 99 -11.97 3.59 -7.06
N LEU A 100 -12.73 3.57 -5.96
CA LEU A 100 -14.13 3.98 -5.95
C LEU A 100 -14.30 5.47 -6.30
N ILE A 101 -13.46 6.34 -5.74
CA ILE A 101 -13.46 7.77 -6.07
C ILE A 101 -13.13 7.98 -7.55
N ARG A 102 -12.14 7.29 -8.08
CA ARG A 102 -11.74 7.34 -9.50
C ARG A 102 -12.91 6.95 -10.41
N ARG A 103 -13.57 5.82 -10.13
CA ARG A 103 -14.73 5.37 -10.87
C ARG A 103 -15.92 6.32 -10.74
N GLY A 104 -16.15 6.85 -9.57
CA GLY A 104 -17.19 7.86 -9.34
C GLY A 104 -16.97 9.11 -10.20
N LYS A 105 -15.74 9.63 -10.24
CA LYS A 105 -15.36 10.77 -11.09
C LYS A 105 -15.51 10.47 -12.60
N ALA A 106 -15.19 9.25 -13.00
CA ALA A 106 -15.33 8.79 -14.39
C ALA A 106 -16.79 8.48 -14.78
N GLY A 107 -17.71 8.45 -13.82
CA GLY A 107 -19.10 8.01 -14.05
C GLY A 107 -19.24 6.52 -14.33
N THR A 108 -18.24 5.71 -13.96
CA THR A 108 -18.18 4.26 -14.21
C THR A 108 -18.38 3.41 -12.95
N LEU A 109 -18.71 4.03 -11.82
CA LEU A 109 -18.95 3.31 -10.57
C LEU A 109 -20.17 2.37 -10.67
N GLY A 110 -21.16 2.75 -11.48
CA GLY A 110 -22.35 1.95 -11.68
C GLY A 110 -23.33 2.03 -10.49
N ASP A 111 -24.36 1.18 -10.58
CA ASP A 111 -25.32 0.95 -9.49
C ASP A 111 -24.79 -0.24 -8.66
N THR A 112 -24.46 -0.02 -7.41
CA THR A 112 -23.89 -1.05 -6.51
C THR A 112 -24.83 -2.24 -6.30
N HIS A 113 -26.13 -2.09 -6.56
CA HIS A 113 -27.08 -3.21 -6.61
C HIS A 113 -26.99 -4.04 -7.89
N LYS A 114 -26.21 -3.61 -8.87
CA LYS A 114 -26.07 -4.29 -10.18
C LYS A 114 -24.64 -4.65 -10.53
N CYS A 115 -23.68 -4.02 -9.91
CA CYS A 115 -22.26 -4.26 -10.18
C CYS A 115 -21.43 -4.08 -8.90
N HIS A 116 -20.75 -5.13 -8.48
CA HIS A 116 -19.76 -5.07 -7.41
C HIS A 116 -18.37 -4.85 -8.00
N VAL A 117 -17.68 -3.82 -7.51
CA VAL A 117 -16.33 -3.48 -7.94
C VAL A 117 -15.33 -4.02 -6.92
N LEU A 118 -14.69 -5.13 -7.23
CA LEU A 118 -13.58 -5.64 -6.44
C LEU A 118 -12.29 -4.91 -6.81
N THR A 119 -11.43 -4.65 -5.83
CA THR A 119 -10.15 -3.98 -6.05
C THR A 119 -8.99 -4.95 -5.79
N LEU A 120 -8.28 -5.32 -6.84
CA LEU A 120 -6.98 -5.98 -6.74
C LEU A 120 -5.92 -4.89 -6.57
N ALA A 121 -5.56 -4.61 -5.33
CA ALA A 121 -4.50 -3.68 -5.00
C ALA A 121 -3.13 -4.35 -5.20
N VAL A 122 -2.21 -3.69 -5.92
CA VAL A 122 -0.88 -4.23 -6.22
C VAL A 122 0.23 -3.23 -5.93
N ASN A 123 1.46 -3.75 -5.63
CA ASN A 123 2.67 -2.96 -5.59
C ASN A 123 3.86 -3.80 -6.11
N ASP A 124 4.77 -3.18 -6.89
CA ASP A 124 5.91 -3.89 -7.51
C ASP A 124 6.86 -4.45 -6.45
N ALA A 125 6.84 -5.75 -6.27
CA ALA A 125 7.69 -6.48 -5.34
C ALA A 125 9.09 -6.76 -5.89
N ARG A 126 9.45 -6.26 -7.09
CA ARG A 126 10.66 -6.64 -7.82
C ARG A 126 10.67 -8.12 -8.22
N ARG A 127 11.71 -8.59 -8.91
CA ARG A 127 11.91 -10.01 -9.28
C ARG A 127 10.71 -10.64 -9.99
N LYS A 128 9.98 -9.87 -10.79
CA LYS A 128 8.78 -10.28 -11.53
C LYS A 128 7.61 -10.72 -10.64
N GLN A 129 7.56 -10.27 -9.41
CA GLN A 129 6.48 -10.51 -8.45
C GLN A 129 5.76 -9.20 -8.10
N LEU A 130 4.54 -9.32 -7.64
CA LEU A 130 3.75 -8.23 -7.05
C LEU A 130 3.42 -8.58 -5.60
N TYR A 131 3.45 -7.59 -4.72
CA TYR A 131 2.64 -7.60 -3.51
C TYR A 131 1.21 -7.35 -3.95
N PHE A 132 0.26 -8.04 -3.35
CA PHE A 132 -1.14 -7.89 -3.73
C PHE A 132 -2.09 -8.24 -2.60
N ALA A 133 -3.31 -7.73 -2.69
CA ALA A 133 -4.47 -8.15 -1.92
C ALA A 133 -5.72 -7.92 -2.77
N LEU A 134 -6.74 -8.75 -2.62
CA LEU A 134 -8.03 -8.55 -3.26
C LEU A 134 -9.04 -8.13 -2.20
N TYR A 135 -9.72 -7.01 -2.44
CA TYR A 135 -10.72 -6.47 -1.53
C TYR A 135 -12.11 -6.48 -2.17
N SER A 136 -13.13 -6.69 -1.32
CA SER A 136 -14.52 -6.55 -1.71
C SER A 136 -14.88 -5.07 -1.94
N ASP A 137 -16.02 -4.85 -2.59
CA ASP A 137 -16.63 -3.54 -2.67
C ASP A 137 -17.15 -3.12 -1.27
N PRO A 138 -16.60 -2.07 -0.65
CA PRO A 138 -17.04 -1.63 0.67
C PRO A 138 -18.45 -1.04 0.68
N LEU A 139 -19.02 -0.69 -0.48
CA LEU A 139 -20.38 -0.16 -0.59
C LEU A 139 -21.45 -1.26 -0.55
N VAL A 140 -21.02 -2.53 -0.56
CA VAL A 140 -21.93 -3.69 -0.55
C VAL A 140 -22.02 -4.26 0.85
N GLY A 141 -23.21 -4.27 1.43
CA GLY A 141 -23.53 -5.04 2.64
C GLY A 141 -23.29 -4.34 3.97
N ASP A 142 -23.00 -3.03 3.99
CA ASP A 142 -22.90 -2.28 5.24
C ASP A 142 -24.07 -1.26 5.37
N PRO A 143 -25.12 -1.60 6.11
CA PRO A 143 -26.27 -0.71 6.33
C PRO A 143 -25.93 0.52 7.21
N ASP A 144 -24.82 0.49 7.95
CA ASP A 144 -24.42 1.56 8.88
C ASP A 144 -23.42 2.56 8.28
N GLY A 145 -22.96 2.34 7.02
CA GLY A 145 -22.15 3.28 6.27
C GLY A 145 -20.70 3.45 6.75
N GLU A 146 -20.24 2.59 7.66
CA GLU A 146 -18.84 2.51 8.08
C GLU A 146 -18.09 1.50 7.22
N THR A 147 -17.94 1.83 5.96
CA THR A 147 -17.44 0.93 4.93
C THR A 147 -15.94 0.68 5.03
N VAL A 148 -15.56 -0.45 5.60
CA VAL A 148 -14.21 -1.01 5.46
C VAL A 148 -14.24 -2.15 4.47
N ALA A 149 -13.35 -2.08 3.48
CA ALA A 149 -13.20 -3.16 2.52
C ALA A 149 -12.78 -4.46 3.23
N THR A 150 -13.44 -5.56 2.89
CA THR A 150 -13.06 -6.88 3.42
C THR A 150 -12.07 -7.53 2.46
N ALA A 151 -10.97 -8.06 2.98
CA ALA A 151 -10.03 -8.83 2.18
C ALA A 151 -10.67 -10.16 1.76
N LEU A 152 -10.77 -10.39 0.44
CA LEU A 152 -11.13 -11.67 -0.16
C LEU A 152 -9.89 -12.54 -0.38
N ILE A 153 -8.75 -11.89 -0.61
CA ILE A 153 -7.41 -12.48 -0.55
C ILE A 153 -6.58 -11.58 0.35
N ASP A 154 -6.07 -12.14 1.44
CA ASP A 154 -5.14 -11.45 2.32
C ASP A 154 -3.86 -11.04 1.61
N MET A 155 -3.19 -10.02 2.14
CA MET A 155 -1.92 -9.54 1.57
C MET A 155 -0.90 -10.67 1.43
N ASP A 156 -0.36 -10.78 0.21
CA ASP A 156 0.62 -11.80 -0.14
C ASP A 156 1.57 -11.28 -1.24
N ILE A 157 2.53 -12.11 -1.62
CA ILE A 157 3.47 -11.87 -2.70
C ILE A 157 3.48 -13.07 -3.65
N ASP A 158 3.27 -12.82 -4.96
CA ASP A 158 3.26 -13.90 -5.94
C ASP A 158 3.63 -13.40 -7.35
N TYR A 159 3.73 -14.33 -8.29
CA TYR A 159 3.88 -14.04 -9.71
C TYR A 159 2.55 -13.63 -10.33
N PRO A 160 2.53 -12.66 -11.27
CA PRO A 160 1.28 -12.12 -11.83
C PRO A 160 0.32 -13.17 -12.41
N ALA A 161 0.83 -14.21 -13.07
CA ALA A 161 -0.01 -15.28 -13.61
C ALA A 161 -0.69 -16.12 -12.50
N SER A 162 0.02 -16.37 -11.40
CA SER A 162 -0.54 -17.05 -10.22
C SER A 162 -1.58 -16.16 -9.52
N ILE A 163 -1.31 -14.85 -9.43
CA ILE A 163 -2.26 -13.87 -8.89
C ILE A 163 -3.56 -13.90 -9.68
N ALA A 164 -3.50 -13.86 -11.03
CA ALA A 164 -4.70 -13.89 -11.87
C ALA A 164 -5.55 -15.15 -11.61
N GLN A 165 -4.92 -16.31 -11.48
CA GLN A 165 -5.64 -17.56 -11.14
C GLN A 165 -6.29 -17.49 -9.75
N ARG A 166 -5.54 -17.05 -8.74
CA ARG A 166 -6.06 -16.90 -7.36
C ARG A 166 -7.22 -15.92 -7.29
N VAL A 167 -7.16 -14.84 -8.07
CA VAL A 167 -8.25 -13.85 -8.18
C VAL A 167 -9.49 -14.50 -8.81
N ASN A 168 -9.36 -15.27 -9.89
CA ASN A 168 -10.49 -15.98 -10.50
C ASN A 168 -11.15 -16.92 -9.50
N ASP A 169 -10.37 -17.73 -8.77
CA ASP A 169 -10.88 -18.64 -7.74
C ASP A 169 -11.62 -17.88 -6.63
N ALA A 170 -11.08 -16.74 -6.18
CA ALA A 170 -11.70 -15.90 -5.16
C ALA A 170 -12.99 -15.24 -5.66
N VAL A 171 -13.02 -14.77 -6.91
CA VAL A 171 -14.23 -14.20 -7.53
C VAL A 171 -15.33 -15.25 -7.66
N HIS A 172 -15.00 -16.47 -8.05
CA HIS A 172 -15.97 -17.57 -8.09
C HIS A 172 -16.54 -17.84 -6.68
N THR A 173 -15.68 -17.93 -5.67
CA THR A 173 -16.11 -18.11 -4.27
C THR A 173 -16.99 -16.95 -3.79
N TYR A 174 -16.62 -15.71 -4.12
CA TYR A 174 -17.38 -14.52 -3.77
C TYR A 174 -18.79 -14.55 -4.39
N ARG A 175 -18.91 -14.89 -5.68
CA ARG A 175 -20.19 -15.02 -6.38
C ARG A 175 -21.08 -16.11 -5.82
N ASP A 176 -20.49 -17.27 -5.48
CA ASP A 176 -21.21 -18.38 -4.88
C ASP A 176 -21.75 -18.04 -3.48
N GLY A 177 -21.12 -17.09 -2.79
CA GLY A 177 -21.55 -16.59 -1.48
C GLY A 177 -22.59 -15.47 -1.53
N LEU A 178 -22.92 -14.92 -2.70
CA LEU A 178 -23.92 -13.87 -2.83
C LEU A 178 -25.33 -14.40 -2.50
N MET A 179 -26.17 -13.54 -1.93
CA MET A 179 -27.56 -13.88 -1.67
C MET A 179 -28.32 -14.14 -3.00
N PRO A 180 -29.38 -14.98 -2.98
CA PRO A 180 -30.13 -15.29 -4.21
C PRO A 180 -30.68 -14.06 -4.94
N GLU A 181 -31.02 -13.00 -4.21
CA GLU A 181 -31.44 -11.70 -4.76
C GLU A 181 -30.33 -10.99 -5.54
N ASP A 182 -29.07 -11.23 -5.17
CA ASP A 182 -27.89 -10.63 -5.79
C ASP A 182 -27.22 -11.55 -6.82
N SER A 183 -27.84 -12.70 -7.13
CA SER A 183 -27.27 -13.70 -8.05
C SER A 183 -27.06 -13.19 -9.48
N ASN A 184 -27.70 -12.08 -9.87
CA ASN A 184 -27.56 -11.45 -11.17
C ASN A 184 -26.67 -10.19 -11.16
N VAL A 185 -25.96 -9.94 -10.05
CA VAL A 185 -25.03 -8.82 -9.93
C VAL A 185 -23.77 -9.09 -10.74
N ASP A 186 -23.38 -8.14 -11.57
CA ASP A 186 -22.10 -8.19 -12.25
C ASP A 186 -20.96 -7.99 -11.23
N VAL A 187 -19.86 -8.70 -11.42
CA VAL A 187 -18.67 -8.55 -10.62
C VAL A 187 -17.52 -8.15 -11.54
N VAL A 188 -16.83 -7.06 -11.19
CA VAL A 188 -15.70 -6.53 -11.96
C VAL A 188 -14.50 -6.41 -11.04
N VAL A 189 -13.32 -6.78 -11.52
CA VAL A 189 -12.05 -6.67 -10.77
C VAL A 189 -11.19 -5.59 -11.40
N ASP A 190 -10.99 -4.48 -10.70
CA ASP A 190 -10.02 -3.48 -11.10
C ASP A 190 -8.65 -3.79 -10.49
N VAL A 191 -7.61 -3.61 -11.28
CA VAL A 191 -6.22 -3.72 -10.83
C VAL A 191 -5.63 -2.33 -10.64
N VAL A 192 -5.20 -2.03 -9.42
CA VAL A 192 -4.79 -0.67 -9.03
C VAL A 192 -3.46 -0.71 -8.29
N GLY A 193 -2.49 0.08 -8.75
CA GLY A 193 -1.21 0.28 -8.07
C GLY A 193 0.01 0.00 -8.94
N HIS A 194 1.18 0.30 -8.38
CA HIS A 194 2.44 0.23 -9.11
C HIS A 194 2.79 -1.19 -9.57
N GLY A 195 3.09 -1.31 -10.85
CA GLY A 195 3.39 -2.58 -11.52
C GLY A 195 2.20 -3.19 -12.26
N ALA A 196 1.00 -2.63 -12.14
CA ALA A 196 -0.20 -3.11 -12.82
C ALA A 196 -0.01 -3.14 -14.35
N HIS A 197 0.40 -2.04 -14.97
CA HIS A 197 0.66 -1.99 -16.41
C HIS A 197 1.86 -2.85 -16.84
N LYS A 198 2.89 -2.92 -16.01
CA LYS A 198 4.08 -3.74 -16.30
C LYS A 198 3.74 -5.21 -16.49
N TYR A 199 2.71 -5.69 -15.83
CA TYR A 199 2.27 -7.09 -15.87
C TYR A 199 0.86 -7.27 -16.43
N ALA A 200 0.36 -6.27 -17.18
CA ALA A 200 -1.00 -6.26 -17.74
C ALA A 200 -1.31 -7.50 -18.57
N ASP A 201 -0.35 -8.02 -19.34
CA ASP A 201 -0.55 -9.22 -20.15
C ASP A 201 -0.90 -10.45 -19.30
N ALA A 202 -0.22 -10.61 -18.17
CA ALA A 202 -0.47 -11.74 -17.27
C ALA A 202 -1.75 -11.54 -16.44
N LEU A 203 -2.01 -10.31 -16.00
CA LEU A 203 -3.22 -9.93 -15.26
C LEU A 203 -4.46 -9.94 -16.16
N GLY A 204 -4.28 -9.83 -17.48
CA GLY A 204 -5.34 -9.98 -18.48
C GLY A 204 -6.01 -11.35 -18.48
N ALA A 205 -5.46 -12.36 -17.77
CA ALA A 205 -6.09 -13.66 -17.55
C ALA A 205 -7.17 -13.65 -16.44
N ILE A 206 -7.41 -12.51 -15.79
CA ILE A 206 -8.53 -12.32 -14.85
C ILE A 206 -9.84 -12.29 -15.67
N GLU A 207 -10.74 -13.22 -15.39
CA GLU A 207 -11.98 -13.40 -16.17
C GLU A 207 -12.93 -12.20 -16.11
N GLN A 208 -12.98 -11.53 -14.95
CA GLN A 208 -13.85 -10.38 -14.70
C GLN A 208 -13.04 -9.08 -14.67
N LEU A 209 -11.98 -8.99 -15.46
CA LEU A 209 -11.09 -7.84 -15.50
C LEU A 209 -11.83 -6.57 -15.92
N GLY A 210 -11.73 -5.55 -15.09
CA GLY A 210 -12.14 -4.18 -15.36
C GLY A 210 -10.96 -3.33 -15.81
N ASP A 211 -10.75 -2.21 -15.12
CA ASP A 211 -9.65 -1.29 -15.42
C ASP A 211 -8.31 -1.78 -14.83
N ILE A 212 -7.22 -1.50 -15.55
CA ILE A 212 -5.86 -1.61 -15.04
C ILE A 212 -5.28 -0.20 -14.90
N THR A 213 -4.87 0.18 -13.69
CA THR A 213 -4.32 1.50 -13.38
C THR A 213 -2.98 1.37 -12.67
N ASP A 214 -1.91 1.93 -13.25
CA ASP A 214 -0.52 1.84 -12.73
C ASP A 214 -0.17 2.96 -11.76
N GLU A 215 -1.17 3.59 -11.17
CA GLU A 215 -1.03 4.65 -10.18
C GLU A 215 -1.53 4.16 -8.83
N SER A 216 -0.96 4.72 -7.76
CA SER A 216 -1.34 4.50 -6.37
C SER A 216 -2.14 5.68 -5.83
N VAL A 217 -2.86 5.50 -4.74
CA VAL A 217 -3.49 6.58 -3.98
C VAL A 217 -2.50 7.69 -3.65
N LEU A 218 -1.26 7.36 -3.31
CA LEU A 218 -0.23 8.33 -2.92
C LEU A 218 0.38 9.09 -4.11
N ASP A 219 0.06 8.74 -5.35
CA ASP A 219 0.40 9.52 -6.55
C ASP A 219 -0.64 10.61 -6.85
N GLN A 220 -1.72 10.69 -6.08
CA GLN A 220 -2.84 11.61 -6.31
C GLN A 220 -2.68 12.96 -5.57
N GLY A 221 -1.43 13.34 -5.26
CA GLY A 221 -1.12 14.62 -4.63
C GLY A 221 -1.84 14.81 -3.28
N GLU A 222 -2.29 16.03 -3.03
CA GLU A 222 -3.01 16.40 -1.80
C GLU A 222 -4.22 15.51 -1.52
N GLN A 223 -4.99 15.14 -2.57
CA GLN A 223 -6.17 14.29 -2.41
C GLN A 223 -5.80 12.88 -1.98
N GLY A 224 -4.76 12.29 -2.58
CA GLY A 224 -4.29 10.96 -2.23
C GLY A 224 -3.78 10.88 -0.80
N LEU A 225 -3.07 11.92 -0.38
CA LEU A 225 -2.58 12.04 0.98
C LEU A 225 -3.74 12.10 2.00
N ALA A 226 -4.81 12.83 1.67
CA ALA A 226 -6.00 12.94 2.52
C ALA A 226 -6.76 11.61 2.60
N ILE A 227 -6.92 10.87 1.49
CA ILE A 227 -7.54 9.55 1.46
C ILE A 227 -6.74 8.59 2.36
N PHE A 228 -5.44 8.50 2.15
CA PHE A 228 -4.57 7.63 2.94
C PHE A 228 -4.62 7.91 4.44
N ALA A 229 -4.63 9.21 4.80
CA ALA A 229 -4.71 9.63 6.20
C ALA A 229 -6.07 9.28 6.83
N THR A 230 -7.17 9.51 6.11
CA THR A 230 -8.52 9.20 6.59
C THR A 230 -8.68 7.69 6.82
N ASP A 231 -8.24 6.86 5.89
CA ASP A 231 -8.29 5.40 6.04
C ASP A 231 -7.44 4.93 7.23
N ALA A 232 -6.23 5.48 7.37
CA ALA A 232 -5.33 5.14 8.47
C ALA A 232 -5.97 5.47 9.84
N GLU A 233 -6.58 6.65 9.99
CA GLU A 233 -7.26 7.05 11.20
C GLU A 233 -8.49 6.17 11.49
N LEU A 234 -9.27 5.83 10.46
CA LEU A 234 -10.44 4.96 10.60
C LEU A 234 -10.04 3.57 11.11
N VAL A 235 -9.01 2.96 10.50
CA VAL A 235 -8.50 1.64 10.91
C VAL A 235 -7.90 1.68 12.31
N ALA A 236 -7.13 2.73 12.65
CA ALA A 236 -6.54 2.91 13.97
C ALA A 236 -7.60 3.08 15.07
N ASN A 237 -8.69 3.79 14.80
CA ASN A 237 -9.79 3.95 15.75
C ASN A 237 -10.51 2.62 16.07
N ARG A 238 -10.56 1.71 15.09
CA ARG A 238 -11.13 0.35 15.31
C ARG A 238 -10.17 -0.58 16.02
N ASN A 239 -8.88 -0.43 15.79
CA ASN A 239 -7.82 -1.29 16.29
C ASN A 239 -6.69 -0.46 16.94
N PRO A 240 -6.95 0.25 18.05
CA PRO A 240 -6.01 1.23 18.63
C PRO A 240 -4.69 0.62 19.12
N ASP A 241 -4.68 -0.67 19.43
CA ASP A 241 -3.51 -1.38 19.97
C ASP A 241 -2.65 -2.01 18.86
N THR A 242 -2.96 -1.77 17.58
CA THR A 242 -2.17 -2.34 16.47
C THR A 242 -0.77 -1.75 16.45
N PRO A 243 0.28 -2.58 16.60
CA PRO A 243 1.64 -2.08 16.59
C PRO A 243 2.04 -1.58 15.20
N VAL A 244 2.76 -0.46 15.17
CA VAL A 244 3.32 0.07 13.91
C VAL A 244 4.59 -0.71 13.56
N GLU A 245 4.42 -1.77 12.79
CA GLU A 245 5.48 -2.67 12.39
C GLU A 245 5.51 -2.88 10.86
N PRO A 246 6.68 -3.13 10.27
CA PRO A 246 6.78 -3.34 8.83
C PRO A 246 6.16 -4.66 8.40
N LEU A 247 5.36 -4.64 7.33
CA LEU A 247 4.74 -5.81 6.73
C LEU A 247 5.75 -6.51 5.79
N TYR A 248 6.50 -7.46 6.35
CA TYR A 248 7.48 -8.25 5.62
C TYR A 248 6.85 -9.49 4.99
N LEU A 249 6.34 -9.38 3.78
CA LEU A 249 5.80 -10.52 3.02
C LEU A 249 6.90 -11.34 2.35
N ARG A 250 8.03 -10.72 2.00
CA ARG A 250 9.17 -11.44 1.46
C ARG A 250 10.10 -11.91 2.59
N ARG A 251 10.41 -13.20 2.61
CA ARG A 251 11.44 -13.74 3.51
C ARG A 251 12.81 -13.13 3.15
N PRO A 252 13.68 -12.87 4.12
CA PRO A 252 15.05 -12.47 3.84
C PRO A 252 15.73 -13.48 2.91
N ASP A 253 16.45 -12.99 1.90
CA ASP A 253 17.23 -13.84 0.98
C ASP A 253 18.54 -14.36 1.61
N ALA A 254 18.69 -14.27 2.93
CA ALA A 254 19.86 -14.77 3.64
C ALA A 254 19.86 -16.30 3.59
N GLU A 255 20.62 -16.85 2.65
CA GLU A 255 21.00 -18.26 2.71
C GLU A 255 21.93 -18.47 3.92
N VAL A 256 21.70 -19.58 4.64
CA VAL A 256 22.67 -20.01 5.66
C VAL A 256 24.01 -20.19 4.96
N PRO A 257 25.08 -19.47 5.36
CA PRO A 257 26.37 -19.61 4.71
C PRO A 257 26.77 -21.07 4.68
N ASN A 258 27.14 -21.59 3.51
CA ASN A 258 27.68 -22.94 3.41
C ASN A 258 28.91 -23.01 4.35
N PRO A 259 28.89 -23.84 5.40
CA PRO A 259 30.00 -23.93 6.37
C PRO A 259 31.34 -24.28 5.75
N LEU A 260 31.35 -24.78 4.50
CA LEU A 260 32.54 -25.07 3.70
C LEU A 260 33.00 -23.89 2.84
N LYS A 261 32.28 -22.77 2.80
CA LYS A 261 32.70 -21.58 2.08
C LYS A 261 33.56 -20.74 3.02
N HIS A 262 34.89 -20.96 2.98
CA HIS A 262 35.84 -20.09 3.67
C HIS A 262 35.69 -18.65 3.15
N VAL A 263 35.17 -17.76 3.98
CA VAL A 263 34.92 -16.34 3.66
C VAL A 263 36.22 -15.54 3.57
N LEU A 264 37.35 -16.12 3.94
CA LEU A 264 38.68 -15.54 3.84
C LEU A 264 39.63 -16.55 3.21
N GLY A 265 39.66 -16.59 1.88
CA GLY A 265 40.81 -17.12 1.18
C GLY A 265 42.00 -16.20 1.43
N HIS A 266 42.74 -16.41 2.48
CA HIS A 266 44.12 -15.90 2.63
C HIS A 266 44.99 -16.69 1.65
N ALA A 267 44.92 -16.35 0.37
CA ALA A 267 45.99 -16.65 -0.56
C ALA A 267 47.14 -15.66 -0.23
N GLY A 268 48.08 -16.04 0.61
CA GLY A 268 49.20 -15.17 0.87
C GLY A 268 50.06 -15.47 2.10
N ALA A 269 50.24 -16.74 2.46
CA ALA A 269 51.26 -17.07 3.45
C ALA A 269 51.87 -18.45 3.17
N ASP A 270 52.54 -18.55 2.03
CA ASP A 270 53.55 -19.58 1.80
C ASP A 270 54.50 -19.07 0.70
N LYS A 271 55.44 -18.21 1.10
CA LYS A 271 56.71 -17.97 0.44
C LYS A 271 57.66 -17.37 1.48
N ALA A 272 58.34 -18.20 2.22
CA ALA A 272 59.68 -18.00 2.70
C ALA A 272 60.29 -19.36 3.02
#